data_f6af8294adbfc665377596771d7cfe42
#
_entry.id   f6af8294adbfc665377596771d7cfe42
#
_cell.length_a   1.000
_cell.length_b   1.000
_cell.length_c   1.000
_cell.angle_alpha   90.00
_cell.angle_beta   90.00
_cell.angle_gamma   90.00
#
_symmetry.space_group_name_H-M   'P 1'
#
loop_
_entity.id
_entity.type
_entity.pdbx_description
1 polymer ?
#
loop_
_entity_poly.entity_id
_entity_poly.type
_entity_poly.pdbx_seq_one_letter_code
_entity_poly.pdbx_strand_id
1 'polypeptide(L)'
;MNKKIEKFLNDNKIKYEVILHKKVFTAIDKAATLKIKQKLSGKTLVLRADKDFVVALIPANKNLNKDALKKTINFLRKKLGNTAIKKIDFASETQIKKVFKGAKTGAVVPFGVVWRKVLFVDKSFLKEKAIFINSGDYFQSLKISPKIFQKLPDCFLGSFSKAR
;
A
#
# COMPACT_ATOMS: atom_id res chain seq x y z
N MET A 1 12.79 1.23 -11.93
CA MET A 1 12.22 1.66 -10.63
C MET A 1 12.74 3.04 -10.28
N ASN A 2 11.94 3.89 -9.65
CA ASN A 2 12.28 5.26 -9.30
C ASN A 2 13.42 5.30 -8.26
N LYS A 3 14.36 6.22 -8.42
CA LYS A 3 15.51 6.37 -7.50
C LYS A 3 15.13 6.66 -6.06
N LYS A 4 14.05 7.41 -5.84
CA LYS A 4 13.53 7.67 -4.47
C LYS A 4 13.07 6.40 -3.78
N ILE A 5 12.46 5.50 -4.52
CA ILE A 5 11.97 4.21 -4.01
C ILE A 5 13.16 3.30 -3.71
N GLU A 6 14.14 3.22 -4.63
CA GLU A 6 15.37 2.46 -4.39
C GLU A 6 16.10 2.96 -3.14
N LYS A 7 16.25 4.27 -3.03
CA LYS A 7 16.88 4.90 -1.86
C LYS A 7 16.14 4.55 -0.58
N PHE A 8 14.82 4.64 -0.58
CA PHE A 8 13.99 4.28 0.58
C PHE A 8 14.21 2.83 0.99
N LEU A 9 14.19 1.91 0.03
CA LEU A 9 14.39 0.49 0.29
C LEU A 9 15.77 0.21 0.88
N ASN A 10 16.79 0.83 0.32
CA ASN A 10 18.17 0.67 0.76
C ASN A 10 18.40 1.29 2.15
N ASP A 11 17.90 2.52 2.37
CA ASP A 11 18.06 3.23 3.65
C ASP A 11 17.38 2.47 4.80
N ASN A 12 16.28 1.79 4.53
CA ASN A 12 15.55 0.98 5.52
C ASN A 12 16.00 -0.48 5.55
N LYS A 13 17.05 -0.83 4.80
CA LYS A 13 17.63 -2.18 4.74
C LYS A 13 16.59 -3.24 4.39
N ILE A 14 15.68 -2.91 3.49
CA ILE A 14 14.64 -3.83 3.02
C ILE A 14 15.24 -4.72 1.95
N LYS A 15 15.18 -6.03 2.16
CA LYS A 15 15.54 -7.01 1.14
C LYS A 15 14.37 -7.15 0.18
N TYR A 16 14.64 -7.02 -1.10
CA TYR A 16 13.61 -7.14 -2.13
C TYR A 16 14.17 -7.79 -3.39
N GLU A 17 13.28 -8.39 -4.15
CA GLU A 17 13.59 -8.96 -5.45
C GLU A 17 12.71 -8.27 -6.49
N VAL A 18 13.31 -7.78 -7.57
CA VAL A 18 12.56 -7.17 -8.68
C VAL A 18 12.11 -8.30 -9.61
N ILE A 19 10.80 -8.40 -9.82
CA ILE A 19 10.20 -9.39 -10.71
C ILE A 19 9.72 -8.67 -11.96
N LEU A 20 10.31 -9.02 -13.10
CA LEU A 20 9.90 -8.48 -14.40
C LEU A 20 8.72 -9.26 -14.93
N HIS A 21 7.76 -8.57 -15.50
CA HIS A 21 6.58 -9.18 -16.11
C HIS A 21 6.01 -8.27 -17.20
N LYS A 22 5.02 -8.77 -17.95
CA LYS A 22 4.31 -7.95 -18.92
C LYS A 22 3.52 -6.85 -18.18
N LYS A 23 3.11 -5.82 -18.91
CA LYS A 23 2.37 -4.69 -18.36
C LYS A 23 1.09 -5.15 -17.66
N VAL A 24 0.92 -4.73 -16.40
CA VAL A 24 -0.30 -4.96 -15.61
C VAL A 24 -0.72 -3.67 -14.92
N PHE A 25 -2.03 -3.51 -14.68
CA PHE A 25 -2.59 -2.33 -14.02
C PHE A 25 -3.25 -2.63 -12.68
N THR A 26 -3.54 -3.90 -12.37
CA THR A 26 -4.24 -4.28 -11.15
C THR A 26 -3.49 -5.38 -10.42
N ALA A 27 -3.76 -5.50 -9.11
CA ALA A 27 -3.17 -6.57 -8.29
C ALA A 27 -3.69 -7.95 -8.71
N ILE A 28 -4.93 -8.04 -9.21
CA ILE A 28 -5.50 -9.29 -9.74
C ILE A 28 -4.78 -9.70 -11.02
N ASP A 29 -4.56 -8.77 -11.96
CA ASP A 29 -3.81 -9.02 -13.19
C ASP A 29 -2.37 -9.43 -12.89
N LYS A 30 -1.77 -8.81 -11.90
CA LYS A 30 -0.43 -9.16 -11.42
C LYS A 30 -0.39 -10.61 -10.95
N ALA A 31 -1.34 -11.02 -10.12
CA ALA A 31 -1.41 -12.38 -9.61
C ALA A 31 -1.55 -13.40 -10.75
N ALA A 32 -2.43 -13.11 -11.73
CA ALA A 32 -2.62 -13.98 -12.89
C ALA A 32 -1.35 -14.07 -13.74
N THR A 33 -0.69 -12.93 -14.00
CA THR A 33 0.52 -12.87 -14.82
C THR A 33 1.70 -13.57 -14.16
N LEU A 34 1.86 -13.42 -12.84
CA LEU A 34 2.94 -14.06 -12.08
C LEU A 34 2.59 -15.51 -11.69
N LYS A 35 1.38 -15.97 -11.96
CA LYS A 35 0.88 -17.30 -11.59
C LYS A 35 0.99 -17.56 -10.09
N ILE A 36 0.62 -16.57 -9.30
CA ILE A 36 0.58 -16.65 -7.84
C ILE A 36 -0.87 -16.55 -7.35
N LYS A 37 -1.09 -16.97 -6.11
CA LYS A 37 -2.41 -16.80 -5.47
C LYS A 37 -2.69 -15.32 -5.26
N GLN A 38 -3.94 -14.90 -5.46
CA GLN A 38 -4.33 -13.50 -5.30
C GLN A 38 -4.03 -12.95 -3.90
N LYS A 39 -4.12 -13.77 -2.86
CA LYS A 39 -3.80 -13.36 -1.49
C LYS A 39 -2.34 -12.93 -1.30
N LEU A 40 -1.45 -13.33 -2.22
CA LEU A 40 -0.03 -12.96 -2.18
C LEU A 40 0.26 -11.68 -2.96
N SER A 41 -0.72 -11.17 -3.71
CA SER A 41 -0.58 -9.94 -4.47
C SER A 41 -1.15 -8.78 -3.67
N GLY A 42 -0.34 -7.77 -3.41
CA GLY A 42 -0.76 -6.58 -2.68
C GLY A 42 -1.45 -5.57 -3.58
N LYS A 43 -2.62 -5.13 -3.13
CA LYS A 43 -3.38 -4.05 -3.76
C LYS A 43 -3.12 -2.77 -2.98
N THR A 44 -2.44 -1.81 -3.62
CA THR A 44 -2.15 -0.50 -3.03
C THR A 44 -3.28 0.46 -3.34
N LEU A 45 -3.88 1.01 -2.31
CA LEU A 45 -5.00 1.94 -2.41
C LEU A 45 -4.60 3.29 -1.83
N VAL A 46 -4.86 4.36 -2.57
CA VAL A 46 -4.68 5.72 -2.07
C VAL A 46 -6.05 6.25 -1.66
N LEU A 47 -6.14 6.74 -0.44
CA LEU A 47 -7.39 7.18 0.15
C LEU A 47 -7.28 8.62 0.62
N ARG A 48 -8.38 9.34 0.45
CA ARG A 48 -8.53 10.68 1.02
C ARG A 48 -9.29 10.57 2.34
N ALA A 49 -8.66 11.04 3.42
CA ALA A 49 -9.23 11.10 4.76
C ALA A 49 -9.45 12.56 5.12
N ASP A 50 -10.67 13.08 4.90
CA ASP A 50 -11.00 14.51 4.94
C ASP A 50 -10.07 15.32 4.01
N LYS A 51 -9.14 16.09 4.56
CA LYS A 51 -8.19 16.90 3.80
C LYS A 51 -6.84 16.21 3.59
N ASP A 52 -6.62 15.06 4.20
CA ASP A 52 -5.34 14.35 4.15
C ASP A 52 -5.44 13.10 3.27
N PHE A 53 -4.29 12.48 3.00
CA PHE A 53 -4.21 11.26 2.19
C PHE A 53 -3.46 10.19 2.96
N VAL A 54 -3.91 8.95 2.83
CA VAL A 54 -3.25 7.78 3.40
C VAL A 54 -3.15 6.69 2.34
N VAL A 55 -2.25 5.73 2.57
CA VAL A 55 -2.09 4.57 1.71
C VAL A 55 -2.51 3.32 2.47
N ALA A 56 -3.22 2.43 1.82
CA ALA A 56 -3.58 1.13 2.36
C ALA A 56 -3.09 0.02 1.45
N LEU A 57 -2.61 -1.06 2.05
CA LEU A 57 -2.18 -2.26 1.34
C LEU A 57 -3.00 -3.45 1.83
N ILE A 58 -3.77 -4.05 0.93
CA ILE A 58 -4.64 -5.19 1.22
C ILE A 58 -4.43 -6.30 0.18
N PRO A 59 -4.81 -7.56 0.49
CA PRO A 59 -4.75 -8.64 -0.50
C PRO A 59 -5.66 -8.38 -1.70
N ALA A 60 -5.20 -8.79 -2.89
CA ALA A 60 -5.93 -8.58 -4.14
C ALA A 60 -7.31 -9.26 -4.17
N ASN A 61 -7.48 -10.35 -3.42
CA ASN A 61 -8.74 -11.09 -3.35
C ASN A 61 -9.74 -10.54 -2.31
N LYS A 62 -9.45 -9.37 -1.75
CA LYS A 62 -10.29 -8.74 -0.73
C LYS A 62 -10.70 -7.33 -1.16
N ASN A 63 -11.72 -6.80 -0.51
CA ASN A 63 -12.10 -5.40 -0.61
C ASN A 63 -11.65 -4.64 0.64
N LEU A 64 -11.45 -3.34 0.50
CA LEU A 64 -11.12 -2.48 1.63
C LEU A 64 -12.32 -2.39 2.59
N ASN A 65 -12.06 -2.52 3.88
CA ASN A 65 -13.01 -2.20 4.92
C ASN A 65 -12.78 -0.75 5.36
N LYS A 66 -13.50 0.18 4.74
CA LYS A 66 -13.34 1.63 5.00
C LYS A 66 -13.63 1.99 6.45
N ASP A 67 -14.64 1.36 7.06
CA ASP A 67 -15.02 1.65 8.45
C ASP A 67 -13.93 1.24 9.42
N ALA A 68 -13.35 0.05 9.23
CA ALA A 68 -12.24 -0.43 10.05
C ALA A 68 -11.02 0.49 9.93
N LEU A 69 -10.69 0.91 8.70
CA LEU A 69 -9.58 1.84 8.46
C LEU A 69 -9.83 3.18 9.13
N LYS A 70 -11.02 3.74 8.97
CA LYS A 70 -11.41 5.00 9.60
C LYS A 70 -11.29 4.94 11.13
N LYS A 71 -11.74 3.85 11.74
CA LYS A 71 -11.62 3.65 13.20
C LYS A 71 -10.15 3.66 13.65
N THR A 72 -9.28 2.99 12.91
CA THR A 72 -7.85 2.96 13.23
C THR A 72 -7.21 4.33 13.07
N ILE A 73 -7.51 5.04 12.00
CA ILE A 73 -7.02 6.40 11.77
C ILE A 73 -7.45 7.30 12.94
N ASN A 74 -8.71 7.25 13.32
CA ASN A 74 -9.26 8.09 14.40
C ASN A 74 -8.66 7.74 15.76
N PHE A 75 -8.40 6.47 16.02
CA PHE A 75 -7.71 6.03 17.23
C PHE A 75 -6.31 6.65 17.33
N LEU A 76 -5.55 6.63 16.22
CA LEU A 76 -4.22 7.22 16.16
C LEU A 76 -4.27 8.75 16.29
N ARG A 77 -5.23 9.38 15.62
CA ARG A 77 -5.40 10.84 15.68
C ARG A 77 -5.73 11.30 17.09
N LYS A 78 -6.59 10.57 17.79
CA LYS A 78 -6.93 10.87 19.18
C LYS A 78 -5.71 10.83 20.09
N LYS A 79 -4.84 9.84 19.91
CA LYS A 79 -3.58 9.73 20.67
C LYS A 79 -2.66 10.94 20.47
N LEU A 80 -2.69 11.53 19.27
CA LEU A 80 -1.88 12.69 18.91
C LEU A 80 -2.59 14.04 19.23
N GLY A 81 -3.77 14.00 19.84
CA GLY A 81 -4.54 15.20 20.13
C GLY A 81 -5.23 15.82 18.93
N ASN A 82 -5.32 15.11 17.82
CA ASN A 82 -5.95 15.59 16.58
C ASN A 82 -7.43 15.25 16.52
N THR A 83 -8.19 16.06 15.79
CA THR A 83 -9.62 15.84 15.56
C THR A 83 -9.84 14.59 14.70
N ALA A 84 -10.90 13.83 14.99
CA ALA A 84 -11.28 12.66 14.19
C ALA A 84 -11.65 13.06 12.76
N ILE A 85 -11.31 12.20 11.80
CA ILE A 85 -11.77 12.37 10.42
C ILE A 85 -13.24 11.96 10.32
N LYS A 86 -13.99 12.64 9.44
CA LYS A 86 -15.41 12.38 9.22
C LYS A 86 -15.64 11.48 8.03
N LYS A 87 -14.83 11.63 6.97
CA LYS A 87 -15.03 10.95 5.69
C LYS A 87 -13.75 10.33 5.17
N ILE A 88 -13.87 9.11 4.64
CA ILE A 88 -12.77 8.43 3.95
C ILE A 88 -13.30 7.88 2.63
N ASP A 89 -12.61 8.18 1.53
CA ASP A 89 -12.94 7.73 0.17
C ASP A 89 -11.69 7.44 -0.63
N PHE A 90 -11.86 6.75 -1.75
CA PHE A 90 -10.76 6.55 -2.70
C PHE A 90 -10.36 7.88 -3.30
N ALA A 91 -9.05 8.13 -3.38
CA ALA A 91 -8.52 9.31 -4.06
C ALA A 91 -8.74 9.18 -5.57
N SER A 92 -9.04 10.31 -6.21
CA SER A 92 -9.13 10.36 -7.67
C SER A 92 -7.74 10.28 -8.30
N GLU A 93 -7.68 9.92 -9.58
CA GLU A 93 -6.43 9.90 -10.33
C GLU A 93 -5.72 11.25 -10.31
N THR A 94 -6.49 12.33 -10.46
CA THR A 94 -5.96 13.71 -10.39
C THR A 94 -5.33 14.00 -9.03
N GLN A 95 -6.00 13.60 -7.95
CA GLN A 95 -5.48 13.77 -6.59
C GLN A 95 -4.20 12.97 -6.37
N ILE A 96 -4.15 11.74 -6.86
CA ILE A 96 -2.95 10.90 -6.76
C ILE A 96 -1.77 11.56 -7.45
N LYS A 97 -1.95 12.04 -8.67
CA LYS A 97 -0.89 12.72 -9.43
C LYS A 97 -0.38 13.97 -8.73
N LYS A 98 -1.27 14.72 -8.10
CA LYS A 98 -0.93 15.96 -7.39
C LYS A 98 -0.17 15.71 -6.09
N VAL A 99 -0.61 14.75 -5.29
CA VAL A 99 -0.07 14.49 -3.95
C VAL A 99 1.10 13.52 -3.99
N PHE A 100 1.01 12.48 -4.84
CA PHE A 100 2.03 11.43 -4.97
C PHE A 100 2.83 11.67 -6.24
N LYS A 101 3.57 12.76 -6.26
CA LYS A 101 4.34 13.19 -7.45
C LYS A 101 5.26 12.09 -7.95
N GLY A 102 5.19 11.81 -9.25
CA GLY A 102 5.97 10.77 -9.90
C GLY A 102 5.37 9.38 -9.82
N ALA A 103 4.29 9.17 -9.05
CA ALA A 103 3.61 7.89 -8.99
C ALA A 103 2.75 7.67 -10.24
N LYS A 104 2.72 6.42 -10.71
CA LYS A 104 1.87 6.00 -11.82
C LYS A 104 0.61 5.36 -11.28
N THR A 105 -0.56 5.81 -11.74
CA THR A 105 -1.85 5.25 -11.33
C THR A 105 -1.88 3.74 -11.60
N GLY A 106 -2.32 2.96 -10.62
CA GLY A 106 -2.34 1.51 -10.71
C GLY A 106 -1.01 0.82 -10.38
N ALA A 107 0.07 1.60 -10.24
CA ALA A 107 1.40 1.07 -9.90
C ALA A 107 2.04 1.77 -8.70
N VAL A 108 1.25 2.52 -7.92
CA VAL A 108 1.75 3.24 -6.74
C VAL A 108 2.36 2.25 -5.74
N VAL A 109 3.60 2.50 -5.32
CA VAL A 109 4.24 1.70 -4.27
C VAL A 109 3.51 1.92 -2.95
N PRO A 110 3.43 0.90 -2.08
CA PRO A 110 2.75 1.06 -0.80
C PRO A 110 3.50 1.97 0.18
N PHE A 111 4.77 2.25 -0.05
CA PHE A 111 5.60 3.03 0.88
C PHE A 111 5.23 4.52 0.84
N GLY A 112 4.08 4.86 1.42
CA GLY A 112 3.55 6.22 1.44
C GLY A 112 4.48 7.24 2.06
N VAL A 113 5.37 6.81 2.95
CA VAL A 113 6.34 7.67 3.63
C VAL A 113 7.28 8.39 2.63
N VAL A 114 7.48 7.83 1.43
CA VAL A 114 8.22 8.51 0.35
C VAL A 114 7.60 9.87 0.04
N TRP A 115 6.29 10.01 0.24
CA TRP A 115 5.52 11.25 0.07
C TRP A 115 5.00 11.81 1.41
N ARG A 116 5.59 11.37 2.53
CA ARG A 116 5.19 11.76 3.89
C ARG A 116 3.75 11.38 4.22
N LYS A 117 3.31 10.22 3.73
CA LYS A 117 1.97 9.68 3.98
C LYS A 117 2.05 8.38 4.76
N VAL A 118 1.07 8.17 5.65
CA VAL A 118 1.01 6.97 6.50
C VAL A 118 0.51 5.78 5.70
N LEU A 119 1.08 4.61 5.97
CA LEU A 119 0.69 3.33 5.36
C LEU A 119 -0.05 2.47 6.38
N PHE A 120 -1.18 1.93 5.96
CA PHE A 120 -1.96 0.94 6.72
C PHE A 120 -1.93 -0.39 5.97
N VAL A 121 -1.38 -1.41 6.60
CA VAL A 121 -1.20 -2.73 5.98
C VAL A 121 -2.11 -3.75 6.64
N ASP A 122 -2.82 -4.53 5.83
CA ASP A 122 -3.62 -5.63 6.35
C ASP A 122 -2.72 -6.69 6.99
N LYS A 123 -2.98 -7.01 8.23
CA LYS A 123 -2.16 -7.93 9.01
C LYS A 123 -2.19 -9.37 8.50
N SER A 124 -3.15 -9.71 7.63
CA SER A 124 -3.22 -11.05 7.04
C SER A 124 -1.99 -11.40 6.22
N PHE A 125 -1.26 -10.40 5.72
CA PHE A 125 -0.01 -10.64 5.01
C PHE A 125 1.08 -11.26 5.88
N LEU A 126 1.04 -11.06 7.20
CA LEU A 126 2.11 -11.52 8.10
C LEU A 126 2.25 -13.03 8.18
N LYS A 127 1.21 -13.79 7.84
CA LYS A 127 1.27 -15.26 7.79
C LYS A 127 1.90 -15.80 6.52
N GLU A 128 2.20 -14.93 5.55
CA GLU A 128 2.83 -15.33 4.30
C GLU A 128 4.35 -15.14 4.37
N LYS A 129 5.10 -16.00 3.65
CA LYS A 129 6.57 -15.89 3.58
C LYS A 129 7.03 -14.73 2.72
N ALA A 130 6.31 -14.49 1.64
CA ALA A 130 6.60 -13.42 0.69
C ALA A 130 5.32 -12.94 0.05
N ILE A 131 5.30 -11.65 -0.28
CA ILE A 131 4.20 -11.03 -1.03
C ILE A 131 4.77 -10.24 -2.19
N PHE A 132 3.92 -9.93 -3.15
CA PHE A 132 4.26 -9.18 -4.36
C PHE A 132 3.53 -7.85 -4.33
N ILE A 133 4.27 -6.77 -4.38
CA ILE A 133 3.74 -5.42 -4.28
C ILE A 133 4.14 -4.58 -5.49
N ASN A 134 3.49 -3.44 -5.66
CA ASN A 134 3.83 -2.49 -6.72
C ASN A 134 5.25 -1.93 -6.52
N SER A 135 5.94 -1.69 -7.65
CA SER A 135 7.28 -1.09 -7.68
C SER A 135 7.28 0.37 -8.11
N GLY A 136 6.14 0.89 -8.55
CA GLY A 136 6.03 2.18 -9.24
C GLY A 136 6.07 2.06 -10.76
N ASP A 137 6.21 0.84 -11.29
CA ASP A 137 6.31 0.55 -12.72
C ASP A 137 5.32 -0.55 -13.11
N TYR A 138 4.71 -0.42 -14.29
CA TYR A 138 3.74 -1.40 -14.78
C TYR A 138 4.35 -2.73 -15.20
N PHE A 139 5.66 -2.78 -15.44
CA PHE A 139 6.38 -3.95 -15.93
C PHE A 139 7.19 -4.66 -14.85
N GLN A 140 7.12 -4.18 -13.62
CA GLN A 140 7.89 -4.71 -12.50
C GLN A 140 7.04 -4.79 -11.24
N SER A 141 7.31 -5.80 -10.43
CA SER A 141 6.79 -5.91 -9.07
C SER A 141 7.93 -6.18 -8.11
N LEU A 142 7.71 -5.92 -6.84
CA LEU A 142 8.67 -6.23 -5.79
C LEU A 142 8.17 -7.44 -5.00
N LYS A 143 9.03 -8.42 -4.84
CA LYS A 143 8.81 -9.55 -3.94
C LYS A 143 9.51 -9.22 -2.63
N ILE A 144 8.77 -9.20 -1.53
CA ILE A 144 9.28 -8.82 -0.21
C ILE A 144 8.73 -9.75 0.86
N SER A 145 9.42 -9.80 2.00
CA SER A 145 8.86 -10.39 3.22
C SER A 145 7.90 -9.39 3.86
N PRO A 146 6.67 -9.78 4.21
CA PRO A 146 5.73 -8.85 4.86
C PRO A 146 6.16 -8.44 6.27
N LYS A 147 7.13 -9.12 6.88
CA LYS A 147 7.67 -8.76 8.20
C LYS A 147 8.28 -7.36 8.21
N ILE A 148 8.69 -6.83 7.06
CA ILE A 148 9.26 -5.48 6.97
C ILE A 148 8.29 -4.41 7.48
N PHE A 149 6.98 -4.63 7.31
CA PHE A 149 5.97 -3.66 7.72
C PHE A 149 5.89 -3.47 9.24
N GLN A 150 6.41 -4.41 10.02
CA GLN A 150 6.48 -4.29 11.48
C GLN A 150 7.59 -3.33 11.94
N LYS A 151 8.53 -3.01 11.05
CA LYS A 151 9.73 -2.22 11.36
C LYS A 151 9.76 -0.85 10.69
N LEU A 152 8.87 -0.60 9.74
CA LEU A 152 8.86 0.66 8.98
C LEU A 152 8.25 1.79 9.79
N PRO A 153 8.78 3.02 9.63
CA PRO A 153 8.17 4.20 10.22
C PRO A 153 6.84 4.52 9.52
N ASP A 154 5.90 5.14 10.23
CA ASP A 154 4.60 5.55 9.71
C ASP A 154 3.86 4.42 8.98
N CYS A 155 3.94 3.21 9.54
CA CYS A 155 3.30 2.02 9.02
C CYS A 155 2.56 1.31 10.16
N PHE A 156 1.27 1.06 9.96
CA PHE A 156 0.40 0.44 10.96
C PHE A 156 -0.28 -0.79 10.40
N LEU A 157 -0.28 -1.86 11.19
CA LEU A 157 -0.92 -3.14 10.85
C LEU A 157 -2.29 -3.23 11.52
N GLY A 158 -3.24 -3.81 10.82
CA GLY A 158 -4.58 -4.02 11.34
C GLY A 158 -5.45 -4.82 10.37
N SER A 159 -6.72 -5.00 10.72
CA SER A 159 -7.68 -5.69 9.88
C SER A 159 -8.43 -4.68 9.02
N PHE A 160 -7.97 -4.48 7.79
CA PHE A 160 -8.48 -3.45 6.89
C PHE A 160 -9.18 -4.00 5.66
N SER A 161 -9.35 -5.31 5.56
CA SER A 161 -9.98 -5.94 4.41
C SER A 161 -11.18 -6.78 4.82
N LYS A 162 -12.08 -7.01 3.85
CA LYS A 162 -13.27 -7.85 4.00
C LYS A 162 -13.43 -8.70 2.74
N ALA A 163 -14.22 -9.77 2.86
CA ALA A 163 -14.52 -10.65 1.73
C ALA A 163 -15.15 -9.85 0.58
N ARG A 164 -14.79 -10.24 -0.63
CA ARG A 164 -15.38 -9.69 -1.86
C ARG A 164 -16.75 -10.23 -2.08
#